data_e8343b7ce78654d81be764a000a02902
#
_entry.id   e8343b7ce78654d81be764a000a02902
#
_cell.length_a   1.000
_cell.length_b   1.000
_cell.length_c   1.000
_cell.angle_alpha   90.00
_cell.angle_beta   90.00
_cell.angle_gamma   90.00
#
_symmetry.space_group_name_H-M   'P 1'
#
loop_
_entity.id
_entity.type
_entity.pdbx_description
1 polymer ?
#
loop_
_entity_poly.entity_id
_entity_poly.type
_entity_poly.pdbx_seq_one_letter_code
_entity_poly.pdbx_strand_id
1 'polypeptide(L)'
;VIEIVGLNKKQLKGFTTSQAFKKFEFAPISELREVSHIANPRATDDDTLLFLAYEGEELTGYLGILPDDIAKPNGEVFHFGWFSTLYVSEKHRGKQIAQKLLYAAEAAYNGRMMITEFTDSAHGLYKKIGLFDDLEPKQAVRYYFKSNLAEILPAKKEVFNRNKKWILRFDKLINPVIPYLSKSSKLSYSIAYHWDDELKNFIDKQTKNPLHRSSKEFEWILKYPWLSTQKEQANYLFSSYSTSYQMFWVKLYENEILTTCFLCSIRNSHLKVLYYFADDISKIAISLPAIIKNYKVKMMTIYDDQLNEELAKGQSVKALYKRYFKRNYLITKTLKQELGADFHYEFADGDGDFSFT
;
A
#
# COMPACT_ATOMS: atom_id res chain seq x y z
N VAL A 1 -32.93 -9.67 -8.71
CA VAL A 1 -31.99 -10.62 -8.05
C VAL A 1 -30.58 -10.09 -8.28
N ILE A 2 -29.75 -10.04 -7.23
CA ILE A 2 -28.35 -9.64 -7.37
C ILE A 2 -27.52 -10.87 -7.75
N GLU A 3 -26.85 -10.77 -8.91
CA GLU A 3 -25.91 -11.75 -9.44
C GLU A 3 -24.48 -11.30 -9.18
N ILE A 4 -23.58 -12.23 -8.81
CA ILE A 4 -22.14 -11.97 -8.64
C ILE A 4 -21.37 -12.71 -9.72
N VAL A 5 -20.58 -11.95 -10.49
CA VAL A 5 -19.72 -12.46 -11.57
C VAL A 5 -18.26 -12.24 -11.18
N GLY A 6 -17.48 -13.32 -11.16
CA GLY A 6 -16.03 -13.25 -10.92
C GLY A 6 -15.24 -13.17 -12.22
N LEU A 7 -14.22 -12.32 -12.27
CA LEU A 7 -13.28 -12.22 -13.39
C LEU A 7 -11.89 -12.69 -12.97
N ASN A 8 -11.38 -13.72 -13.60
CA ASN A 8 -10.00 -14.18 -13.46
C ASN A 8 -9.05 -13.43 -14.42
N LYS A 9 -7.75 -13.78 -14.43
CA LYS A 9 -6.75 -13.14 -15.30
C LYS A 9 -7.19 -13.07 -16.77
N LYS A 10 -7.72 -14.17 -17.30
CA LYS A 10 -8.12 -14.27 -18.72
C LYS A 10 -9.33 -13.38 -19.03
N GLN A 11 -10.32 -13.37 -18.16
CA GLN A 11 -11.53 -12.59 -18.31
C GLN A 11 -11.30 -11.09 -18.03
N LEU A 12 -10.36 -10.76 -17.13
CA LEU A 12 -10.00 -9.39 -16.81
C LEU A 12 -9.18 -8.73 -17.92
N LYS A 13 -8.44 -9.51 -18.72
CA LYS A 13 -7.59 -8.99 -19.80
C LYS A 13 -8.40 -8.25 -20.86
N GLY A 14 -8.16 -6.95 -21.00
CA GLY A 14 -8.87 -6.06 -21.92
C GLY A 14 -10.27 -5.66 -21.46
N PHE A 15 -10.62 -5.95 -20.22
CA PHE A 15 -11.94 -5.62 -19.66
C PHE A 15 -12.19 -4.11 -19.66
N THR A 16 -11.23 -3.28 -19.26
CA THR A 16 -11.37 -1.80 -19.21
C THR A 16 -11.57 -1.16 -20.58
N THR A 17 -11.19 -1.84 -21.66
CA THR A 17 -11.38 -1.37 -23.05
C THR A 17 -12.64 -1.95 -23.72
N SER A 18 -13.34 -2.86 -23.04
CA SER A 18 -14.52 -3.57 -23.58
C SER A 18 -15.73 -2.64 -23.79
N GLN A 19 -16.65 -3.04 -24.68
CA GLN A 19 -17.90 -2.30 -24.87
C GLN A 19 -18.82 -2.35 -23.65
N ALA A 20 -18.77 -3.44 -22.86
CA ALA A 20 -19.53 -3.57 -21.62
C ALA A 20 -19.04 -2.55 -20.58
N PHE A 21 -17.71 -2.43 -20.40
CA PHE A 21 -17.10 -1.49 -19.45
C PHE A 21 -17.49 -0.03 -19.75
N LYS A 22 -17.53 0.36 -21.02
CA LYS A 22 -17.88 1.73 -21.43
C LYS A 22 -19.32 2.14 -21.10
N LYS A 23 -20.21 1.17 -20.84
CA LYS A 23 -21.60 1.41 -20.46
C LYS A 23 -21.81 1.60 -18.96
N PHE A 24 -20.82 1.29 -18.13
CA PHE A 24 -20.96 1.40 -16.68
C PHE A 24 -21.02 2.86 -16.22
N GLU A 25 -21.89 3.15 -15.27
CA GLU A 25 -21.99 4.47 -14.62
C GLU A 25 -20.69 4.82 -13.86
N PHE A 26 -20.04 3.80 -13.32
CA PHE A 26 -18.76 3.92 -12.62
C PHE A 26 -17.83 2.76 -13.01
N ALA A 27 -16.53 3.03 -13.04
CA ALA A 27 -15.54 2.02 -13.35
C ALA A 27 -15.29 1.09 -12.14
N PRO A 28 -15.35 -0.24 -12.28
CA PRO A 28 -15.04 -1.17 -11.19
C PRO A 28 -13.53 -1.40 -11.00
N ILE A 29 -12.71 -1.03 -11.96
CA ILE A 29 -11.25 -1.11 -11.92
C ILE A 29 -10.66 -0.07 -12.87
N SER A 30 -9.45 0.46 -12.59
CA SER A 30 -8.71 1.27 -13.55
C SER A 30 -7.84 0.40 -14.46
N GLU A 31 -7.46 0.93 -15.63
CA GLU A 31 -6.56 0.24 -16.56
C GLU A 31 -5.21 -0.11 -15.89
N LEU A 32 -4.65 0.81 -15.09
CA LEU A 32 -3.41 0.56 -14.35
C LEU A 32 -3.53 -0.63 -13.39
N ARG A 33 -4.67 -0.74 -12.68
CA ARG A 33 -4.92 -1.88 -11.79
C ARG A 33 -5.19 -3.16 -12.56
N GLU A 34 -5.94 -3.11 -13.67
CA GLU A 34 -6.17 -4.27 -14.53
C GLU A 34 -4.86 -4.90 -14.96
N VAL A 35 -3.96 -4.09 -15.55
CA VAL A 35 -2.65 -4.58 -16.03
C VAL A 35 -1.80 -5.12 -14.88
N SER A 36 -1.79 -4.44 -13.74
CA SER A 36 -1.04 -4.86 -12.55
C SER A 36 -1.58 -6.16 -11.95
N HIS A 37 -2.91 -6.31 -11.81
CA HIS A 37 -3.53 -7.53 -11.28
C HIS A 37 -3.25 -8.74 -12.16
N ILE A 38 -3.34 -8.57 -13.50
CA ILE A 38 -3.01 -9.65 -14.46
C ILE A 38 -1.53 -10.05 -14.37
N ALA A 39 -0.64 -9.06 -14.19
CA ALA A 39 0.81 -9.29 -14.10
C ALA A 39 1.28 -9.76 -12.72
N ASN A 40 0.39 -9.85 -11.72
CA ASN A 40 0.75 -10.31 -10.38
C ASN A 40 1.35 -11.73 -10.46
N PRO A 41 2.62 -11.93 -10.05
CA PRO A 41 3.30 -13.23 -10.13
C PRO A 41 2.69 -14.29 -9.19
N ARG A 42 1.95 -13.86 -8.17
CA ARG A 42 1.28 -14.75 -7.21
C ARG A 42 -0.16 -15.09 -7.58
N ALA A 43 -0.75 -14.38 -8.52
CA ALA A 43 -2.07 -14.73 -9.01
C ALA A 43 -1.99 -15.95 -9.95
N THR A 44 -2.83 -16.94 -9.71
CA THR A 44 -3.03 -18.10 -10.58
C THR A 44 -4.07 -17.80 -11.66
N ASP A 45 -4.24 -18.69 -12.63
CA ASP A 45 -5.28 -18.54 -13.66
C ASP A 45 -6.70 -18.79 -13.11
N ASP A 46 -6.81 -19.48 -11.98
CA ASP A 46 -8.08 -19.81 -11.32
C ASP A 46 -8.50 -18.71 -10.33
N ASP A 47 -7.61 -17.80 -9.96
CA ASP A 47 -7.93 -16.74 -9.03
C ASP A 47 -8.92 -15.73 -9.62
N THR A 48 -9.98 -15.44 -8.86
CA THR A 48 -10.87 -14.33 -9.16
C THR A 48 -10.28 -13.02 -8.65
N LEU A 49 -9.91 -12.14 -9.58
CA LEU A 49 -9.24 -10.85 -9.28
C LEU A 49 -10.22 -9.69 -9.08
N LEU A 50 -11.43 -9.81 -9.67
CA LEU A 50 -12.48 -8.80 -9.58
C LEU A 50 -13.84 -9.49 -9.53
N PHE A 51 -14.63 -9.16 -8.52
CA PHE A 51 -16.03 -9.55 -8.40
C PHE A 51 -16.91 -8.36 -8.76
N LEU A 52 -17.91 -8.60 -9.61
CA LEU A 52 -18.89 -7.63 -10.07
C LEU A 52 -20.27 -8.05 -9.59
N ALA A 53 -21.05 -7.12 -9.03
CA ALA A 53 -22.42 -7.34 -8.62
C ALA A 53 -23.36 -6.66 -9.60
N TYR A 54 -24.31 -7.42 -10.16
CA TYR A 54 -25.31 -6.93 -11.10
C TYR A 54 -26.73 -7.05 -10.55
N GLU A 55 -27.57 -6.09 -10.89
CA GLU A 55 -29.04 -6.20 -10.80
C GLU A 55 -29.61 -6.07 -12.21
N GLY A 56 -29.98 -7.21 -12.82
CA GLY A 56 -30.24 -7.26 -14.28
C GLY A 56 -28.95 -6.96 -15.06
N GLU A 57 -28.96 -5.94 -15.91
CA GLU A 57 -27.79 -5.49 -16.69
C GLU A 57 -27.00 -4.37 -16.00
N GLU A 58 -27.48 -3.83 -14.88
CA GLU A 58 -26.88 -2.71 -14.17
C GLU A 58 -25.79 -3.19 -13.21
N LEU A 59 -24.56 -2.63 -13.33
CA LEU A 59 -23.50 -2.81 -12.37
C LEU A 59 -23.83 -2.05 -11.08
N THR A 60 -23.94 -2.75 -9.96
CA THR A 60 -24.36 -2.17 -8.66
C THR A 60 -23.26 -2.11 -7.62
N GLY A 61 -22.18 -2.88 -7.81
CA GLY A 61 -21.04 -2.90 -6.91
C GLY A 61 -19.90 -3.79 -7.41
N TYR A 62 -18.77 -3.72 -6.73
CA TYR A 62 -17.60 -4.55 -7.05
C TYR A 62 -16.69 -4.76 -5.83
N LEU A 63 -15.86 -5.79 -5.92
CA LEU A 63 -14.80 -6.11 -4.98
C LEU A 63 -13.56 -6.56 -5.74
N GLY A 64 -12.45 -5.84 -5.59
CA GLY A 64 -11.15 -6.22 -6.12
C GLY A 64 -10.35 -7.05 -5.12
N ILE A 65 -9.68 -8.09 -5.59
CA ILE A 65 -8.79 -8.94 -4.78
C ILE A 65 -7.40 -8.93 -5.39
N LEU A 66 -6.39 -8.83 -4.52
CA LEU A 66 -5.00 -8.96 -4.87
C LEU A 66 -4.46 -10.25 -4.27
N PRO A 67 -4.28 -11.33 -5.06
CA PRO A 67 -3.72 -12.58 -4.58
C PRO A 67 -2.32 -12.43 -4.03
N ASP A 68 -2.04 -13.12 -2.94
CA ASP A 68 -0.73 -13.14 -2.28
C ASP A 68 -0.52 -14.50 -1.56
N ASP A 69 0.70 -14.74 -1.08
CA ASP A 69 1.05 -15.94 -0.34
C ASP A 69 1.65 -15.55 1.02
N ILE A 70 1.28 -16.31 2.05
CA ILE A 70 1.83 -16.18 3.40
C ILE A 70 2.38 -17.53 3.87
N ALA A 71 3.59 -17.53 4.43
CA ALA A 71 4.27 -18.74 4.84
C ALA A 71 4.48 -18.79 6.35
N LYS A 72 4.30 -19.99 6.92
CA LYS A 72 4.73 -20.29 8.28
C LYS A 72 6.25 -20.48 8.37
N PRO A 73 6.83 -20.38 9.56
CA PRO A 73 8.25 -20.67 9.78
C PRO A 73 8.69 -22.09 9.35
N ASN A 74 7.76 -23.06 9.34
CA ASN A 74 8.00 -24.42 8.87
C ASN A 74 8.02 -24.57 7.33
N GLY A 75 7.79 -23.48 6.59
CA GLY A 75 7.75 -23.47 5.13
C GLY A 75 6.38 -23.77 4.51
N GLU A 76 5.36 -24.03 5.30
CA GLU A 76 3.98 -24.23 4.80
C GLU A 76 3.44 -22.88 4.28
N VAL A 77 2.96 -22.87 3.02
CA VAL A 77 2.49 -21.66 2.32
C VAL A 77 0.98 -21.70 2.16
N PHE A 78 0.34 -20.57 2.46
CA PHE A 78 -1.10 -20.37 2.27
C PHE A 78 -1.32 -19.29 1.24
N HIS A 79 -1.99 -19.64 0.15
CA HIS A 79 -2.48 -18.72 -0.85
C HIS A 79 -3.73 -18.01 -0.32
N PHE A 80 -3.78 -16.67 -0.42
CA PHE A 80 -4.87 -15.86 0.11
C PHE A 80 -5.10 -14.60 -0.73
N GLY A 81 -6.20 -13.88 -0.47
CA GLY A 81 -6.52 -12.62 -1.15
C GLY A 81 -6.50 -11.41 -0.22
N TRP A 82 -5.77 -10.35 -0.58
CA TRP A 82 -5.96 -9.03 -0.02
C TRP A 82 -7.18 -8.35 -0.64
N PHE A 83 -8.07 -7.78 0.17
CA PHE A 83 -9.07 -6.86 -0.34
C PHE A 83 -8.39 -5.57 -0.82
N SER A 84 -8.56 -5.28 -2.10
CA SER A 84 -7.98 -4.08 -2.69
C SER A 84 -9.00 -2.93 -2.78
N THR A 85 -10.26 -3.23 -3.08
CA THR A 85 -11.34 -2.23 -3.20
C THR A 85 -12.69 -2.89 -2.96
N LEU A 86 -13.58 -2.21 -2.26
CA LEU A 86 -14.99 -2.61 -2.13
C LEU A 86 -15.87 -1.37 -2.33
N TYR A 87 -16.81 -1.45 -3.26
CA TYR A 87 -17.75 -0.39 -3.53
C TYR A 87 -19.14 -0.93 -3.82
N VAL A 88 -20.16 -0.23 -3.34
CA VAL A 88 -21.56 -0.44 -3.68
C VAL A 88 -22.18 0.91 -4.01
N SER A 89 -22.84 1.00 -5.17
CA SER A 89 -23.55 2.19 -5.62
C SER A 89 -24.55 2.66 -4.56
N GLU A 90 -24.60 3.97 -4.33
CA GLU A 90 -25.48 4.56 -3.32
C GLU A 90 -26.96 4.23 -3.53
N LYS A 91 -27.38 4.17 -4.80
CA LYS A 91 -28.74 3.81 -5.21
C LYS A 91 -29.15 2.39 -4.78
N HIS A 92 -28.16 1.51 -4.55
CA HIS A 92 -28.37 0.09 -4.28
C HIS A 92 -27.99 -0.31 -2.84
N ARG A 93 -27.64 0.64 -1.98
CA ARG A 93 -27.36 0.37 -0.57
C ARG A 93 -28.60 -0.24 0.13
N GLY A 94 -28.36 -1.06 1.14
CA GLY A 94 -29.42 -1.79 1.86
C GLY A 94 -29.84 -3.13 1.24
N LYS A 95 -29.43 -3.44 -0.01
CA LYS A 95 -29.76 -4.70 -0.72
C LYS A 95 -28.76 -5.84 -0.43
N GLN A 96 -27.92 -5.73 0.60
CA GLN A 96 -26.92 -6.73 1.01
C GLN A 96 -25.84 -7.06 -0.07
N ILE A 97 -25.61 -6.15 -1.03
CA ILE A 97 -24.68 -6.37 -2.14
C ILE A 97 -23.26 -6.58 -1.64
N ALA A 98 -22.78 -5.72 -0.71
CA ALA A 98 -21.46 -5.88 -0.12
C ALA A 98 -21.29 -7.25 0.56
N GLN A 99 -22.31 -7.73 1.29
CA GLN A 99 -22.27 -9.06 1.92
C GLN A 99 -22.14 -10.17 0.88
N LYS A 100 -22.90 -10.10 -0.22
CA LYS A 100 -22.84 -11.10 -1.31
C LYS A 100 -21.46 -11.11 -1.98
N LEU A 101 -20.87 -9.93 -2.23
CA LEU A 101 -19.49 -9.81 -2.75
C LEU A 101 -18.48 -10.44 -1.79
N LEU A 102 -18.63 -10.21 -0.50
CA LEU A 102 -17.74 -10.76 0.54
C LEU A 102 -17.83 -12.29 0.62
N TYR A 103 -19.05 -12.84 0.61
CA TYR A 103 -19.23 -14.31 0.62
C TYR A 103 -18.73 -14.96 -0.68
N ALA A 104 -18.90 -14.31 -1.84
CA ALA A 104 -18.36 -14.82 -3.09
C ALA A 104 -16.82 -14.86 -3.08
N ALA A 105 -16.18 -13.82 -2.53
CA ALA A 105 -14.73 -13.79 -2.37
C ALA A 105 -14.25 -14.82 -1.34
N GLU A 106 -14.95 -14.95 -0.21
CA GLU A 106 -14.64 -15.96 0.82
C GLU A 106 -14.67 -17.38 0.25
N ALA A 107 -15.69 -17.71 -0.52
CA ALA A 107 -15.79 -19.00 -1.17
C ALA A 107 -14.67 -19.23 -2.21
N ALA A 108 -14.35 -18.21 -3.04
CA ALA A 108 -13.32 -18.32 -4.08
C ALA A 108 -11.90 -18.47 -3.51
N TYR A 109 -11.63 -17.93 -2.33
CA TYR A 109 -10.32 -18.02 -1.67
C TYR A 109 -10.31 -19.03 -0.50
N ASN A 110 -11.27 -19.96 -0.44
CA ASN A 110 -11.38 -20.97 0.61
C ASN A 110 -11.33 -20.39 2.03
N GLY A 111 -11.96 -19.24 2.22
CA GLY A 111 -11.97 -18.52 3.49
C GLY A 111 -10.68 -17.80 3.85
N ARG A 112 -9.69 -17.69 2.94
CA ARG A 112 -8.36 -17.11 3.21
C ARG A 112 -8.25 -15.70 2.67
N MET A 113 -8.54 -14.71 3.51
CA MET A 113 -8.54 -13.30 3.10
C MET A 113 -7.99 -12.39 4.19
N MET A 114 -7.45 -11.26 3.77
CA MET A 114 -7.01 -10.17 4.64
C MET A 114 -7.50 -8.82 4.11
N ILE A 115 -7.70 -7.87 5.03
CA ILE A 115 -8.15 -6.53 4.71
C ILE A 115 -7.26 -5.53 5.43
N THR A 116 -6.92 -4.45 4.77
CA THR A 116 -6.27 -3.29 5.36
C THR A 116 -6.88 -2.00 4.79
N GLU A 117 -6.80 -0.89 5.55
CA GLU A 117 -7.40 0.41 5.20
C GLU A 117 -8.90 0.36 4.88
N PHE A 118 -9.69 0.33 5.90
CA PHE A 118 -11.15 0.37 5.80
C PHE A 118 -11.74 1.52 6.61
N THR A 119 -12.92 1.99 6.18
CA THR A 119 -13.69 3.00 6.92
C THR A 119 -14.40 2.37 8.13
N ASP A 120 -14.79 3.19 9.11
CA ASP A 120 -15.56 2.72 10.27
C ASP A 120 -16.87 2.03 9.84
N SER A 121 -17.51 2.52 8.78
CA SER A 121 -18.71 1.90 8.20
C SER A 121 -18.42 0.52 7.63
N ALA A 122 -17.31 0.35 6.91
CA ALA A 122 -16.89 -0.95 6.38
C ALA A 122 -16.51 -1.91 7.53
N HIS A 123 -15.82 -1.42 8.57
CA HIS A 123 -15.51 -2.21 9.76
C HIS A 123 -16.76 -2.74 10.45
N GLY A 124 -17.80 -1.87 10.61
CA GLY A 124 -19.10 -2.30 11.13
C GLY A 124 -19.74 -3.42 10.31
N LEU A 125 -19.65 -3.36 8.97
CA LEU A 125 -20.10 -4.42 8.08
C LEU A 125 -19.32 -5.72 8.30
N TYR A 126 -17.98 -5.67 8.32
CA TYR A 126 -17.13 -6.85 8.51
C TYR A 126 -17.39 -7.54 9.85
N LYS A 127 -17.58 -6.77 10.92
CA LYS A 127 -17.97 -7.31 12.25
C LYS A 127 -19.34 -7.98 12.22
N LYS A 128 -20.32 -7.37 11.54
CA LYS A 128 -21.67 -7.93 11.43
C LYS A 128 -21.71 -9.26 10.66
N ILE A 129 -20.86 -9.39 9.63
CA ILE A 129 -20.73 -10.63 8.84
C ILE A 129 -20.08 -11.73 9.68
N GLY A 130 -19.18 -11.40 10.59
CA GLY A 130 -18.57 -12.33 11.53
C GLY A 130 -17.50 -13.25 10.95
N LEU A 131 -17.03 -13.02 9.71
CA LEU A 131 -15.95 -13.79 9.06
C LEU A 131 -14.55 -13.39 9.53
N PHE A 132 -14.38 -12.17 10.03
CA PHE A 132 -13.08 -11.58 10.29
C PHE A 132 -12.81 -11.35 11.78
N ASP A 133 -11.54 -11.46 12.14
CA ASP A 133 -10.98 -11.01 13.40
C ASP A 133 -10.08 -9.78 13.17
N ASP A 134 -10.05 -8.87 14.14
CA ASP A 134 -9.06 -7.79 14.17
C ASP A 134 -7.68 -8.36 14.49
N LEU A 135 -6.65 -7.87 13.78
CA LEU A 135 -5.25 -8.03 14.16
C LEU A 135 -4.79 -6.80 14.93
N GLU A 136 -3.65 -6.93 15.60
CA GLU A 136 -3.01 -5.79 16.27
C GLU A 136 -2.68 -4.69 15.26
N PRO A 137 -3.13 -3.44 15.50
CA PRO A 137 -2.88 -2.36 14.56
C PRO A 137 -1.41 -1.98 14.48
N LYS A 138 -0.88 -1.82 13.29
CA LYS A 138 0.48 -1.33 13.09
C LYS A 138 0.56 0.18 13.35
N GLN A 139 1.50 0.59 14.21
CA GLN A 139 1.72 1.99 14.52
C GLN A 139 2.54 2.65 13.42
N ALA A 140 2.32 3.95 13.21
CA ALA A 140 3.10 4.74 12.26
C ALA A 140 3.44 6.11 12.82
N VAL A 141 4.60 6.61 12.41
CA VAL A 141 5.02 7.98 12.68
C VAL A 141 5.20 8.70 11.35
N ARG A 142 4.49 9.83 11.18
CA ARG A 142 4.73 10.75 10.07
C ARG A 142 5.56 11.93 10.55
N TYR A 143 6.70 12.09 9.93
CA TYR A 143 7.68 13.15 10.17
C TYR A 143 7.49 14.26 9.16
N TYR A 144 7.31 15.50 9.60
CA TYR A 144 7.20 16.67 8.74
C TYR A 144 8.48 17.49 8.80
N PHE A 145 9.18 17.62 7.68
CA PHE A 145 10.44 18.36 7.56
C PHE A 145 10.26 19.78 7.04
N LYS A 146 9.13 20.04 6.45
CA LYS A 146 8.71 21.32 5.89
C LYS A 146 7.31 21.65 6.38
N SER A 147 6.91 22.93 6.27
CA SER A 147 5.54 23.32 6.56
C SER A 147 4.57 22.61 5.61
N ASN A 148 3.54 22.03 6.16
CA ASN A 148 2.45 21.37 5.44
C ASN A 148 1.11 21.68 6.11
N LEU A 149 0.95 22.94 6.50
CA LEU A 149 -0.23 23.41 7.24
C LEU A 149 -1.52 23.26 6.42
N ALA A 150 -1.41 23.38 5.08
CA ALA A 150 -2.54 23.19 4.17
C ALA A 150 -3.09 21.75 4.15
N GLU A 151 -2.33 20.76 4.65
CA GLU A 151 -2.78 19.39 4.85
C GLU A 151 -3.24 19.15 6.28
N ILE A 152 -2.51 19.70 7.25
CA ILE A 152 -2.70 19.41 8.68
C ILE A 152 -3.92 20.15 9.26
N LEU A 153 -4.08 21.45 8.95
CA LEU A 153 -5.08 22.33 9.59
C LEU A 153 -6.51 22.04 9.16
N PRO A 154 -6.82 21.76 7.86
CA PRO A 154 -8.18 21.43 7.43
C PRO A 154 -8.80 20.24 8.19
N ALA A 155 -7.98 19.24 8.53
CA ALA A 155 -8.42 18.09 9.31
C ALA A 155 -8.78 18.42 10.77
N LYS A 156 -8.37 19.60 11.28
CA LYS A 156 -8.65 20.02 12.66
C LYS A 156 -9.89 20.91 12.78
N LYS A 157 -10.13 21.81 11.81
CA LYS A 157 -11.29 22.72 11.82
C LYS A 157 -11.67 23.10 10.39
N GLU A 158 -12.98 23.15 10.12
CA GLU A 158 -13.53 23.49 8.81
C GLU A 158 -13.15 24.89 8.30
N VAL A 159 -12.95 25.86 9.20
CA VAL A 159 -12.49 27.22 8.86
C VAL A 159 -11.18 27.18 8.08
N PHE A 160 -10.27 26.25 8.39
CA PHE A 160 -9.02 26.08 7.67
C PHE A 160 -9.20 25.48 6.28
N ASN A 161 -10.26 24.69 6.09
CA ASN A 161 -10.60 24.14 4.78
C ASN A 161 -11.04 25.25 3.82
N ARG A 162 -11.84 26.22 4.27
CA ARG A 162 -12.23 27.40 3.49
C ARG A 162 -11.04 28.26 3.10
N ASN A 163 -10.01 28.34 3.95
CA ASN A 163 -8.80 29.14 3.75
C ASN A 163 -7.62 28.33 3.20
N LYS A 164 -7.82 27.11 2.75
CA LYS A 164 -6.76 26.17 2.29
C LYS A 164 -5.83 26.78 1.24
N LYS A 165 -6.36 27.60 0.31
CA LYS A 165 -5.56 28.26 -0.73
C LYS A 165 -4.54 29.26 -0.15
N TRP A 166 -4.93 30.01 0.87
CA TRP A 166 -4.04 30.96 1.55
C TRP A 166 -2.98 30.25 2.39
N ILE A 167 -3.38 29.20 3.10
CA ILE A 167 -2.47 28.37 3.88
C ILE A 167 -1.43 27.72 2.96
N LEU A 168 -1.84 27.24 1.78
CA LEU A 168 -0.92 26.67 0.78
C LEU A 168 0.07 27.72 0.24
N ARG A 169 -0.36 28.98 0.04
CA ARG A 169 0.53 30.08 -0.33
C ARG A 169 1.55 30.36 0.77
N PHE A 170 1.11 30.39 2.01
CA PHE A 170 1.98 30.54 3.18
C PHE A 170 3.02 29.43 3.24
N ASP A 171 2.60 28.14 3.14
CA ASP A 171 3.51 27.00 3.08
C ASP A 171 4.56 27.14 1.96
N LYS A 172 4.16 27.64 0.79
CA LYS A 172 5.08 27.87 -0.34
C LYS A 172 6.09 28.98 -0.06
N LEU A 173 5.71 30.03 0.65
CA LEU A 173 6.60 31.14 0.99
C LEU A 173 7.63 30.78 2.05
N ILE A 174 7.23 30.05 3.08
CA ILE A 174 8.14 29.75 4.21
C ILE A 174 9.03 28.51 3.96
N ASN A 175 8.59 27.56 3.16
CA ASN A 175 9.32 26.30 2.94
C ASN A 175 10.73 26.47 2.36
N PRO A 176 11.03 27.44 1.48
CA PRO A 176 12.40 27.68 1.02
C PRO A 176 13.38 28.05 2.14
N VAL A 177 12.92 28.80 3.15
CA VAL A 177 13.76 29.28 4.25
C VAL A 177 13.88 28.31 5.42
N ILE A 178 13.02 27.27 5.49
CA ILE A 178 13.13 26.21 6.49
C ILE A 178 14.27 25.27 6.10
N PRO A 179 15.36 25.15 6.88
CA PRO A 179 16.44 24.21 6.58
C PRO A 179 16.05 22.77 6.86
N TYR A 180 16.73 21.81 6.24
CA TYR A 180 16.68 20.40 6.67
C TYR A 180 17.64 20.25 7.87
N LEU A 181 17.06 20.01 9.05
CA LEU A 181 17.79 19.94 10.32
C LEU A 181 18.35 18.53 10.60
N SER A 182 18.88 17.86 9.59
CA SER A 182 19.39 16.50 9.74
C SER A 182 20.91 16.44 9.62
N LYS A 183 21.55 15.53 10.38
CA LYS A 183 22.98 15.27 10.26
C LYS A 183 23.22 14.36 9.06
N SER A 184 24.09 14.77 8.14
CA SER A 184 24.53 13.90 7.04
C SER A 184 25.48 12.84 7.59
N SER A 185 25.27 11.59 7.20
CA SER A 185 26.21 10.49 7.46
C SER A 185 27.22 10.36 6.32
N LYS A 186 28.35 9.75 6.60
CA LYS A 186 29.38 9.39 5.61
C LYS A 186 29.18 7.98 5.02
N LEU A 187 28.00 7.37 5.22
CA LEU A 187 27.72 6.04 4.65
C LEU A 187 27.77 6.10 3.12
N SER A 188 28.47 5.16 2.53
CA SER A 188 28.46 4.95 1.09
C SER A 188 27.13 4.31 0.70
N TYR A 189 26.43 4.92 -0.25
CA TYR A 189 25.17 4.37 -0.78
C TYR A 189 25.05 4.60 -2.29
N SER A 190 24.30 3.74 -2.93
CA SER A 190 23.85 3.92 -4.30
C SER A 190 22.33 3.83 -4.43
N ILE A 191 21.81 4.37 -5.52
CA ILE A 191 20.38 4.35 -5.84
C ILE A 191 20.19 3.49 -7.09
N ALA A 192 19.25 2.55 -7.02
CA ALA A 192 18.85 1.72 -8.16
C ALA A 192 17.36 1.91 -8.44
N TYR A 193 17.01 2.35 -9.66
CA TYR A 193 15.63 2.52 -10.12
C TYR A 193 15.06 1.25 -10.75
N HIS A 194 15.91 0.29 -11.00
CA HIS A 194 15.58 -0.99 -11.60
C HIS A 194 16.13 -2.12 -10.74
N TRP A 195 15.55 -3.27 -10.90
CA TRP A 195 16.03 -4.50 -10.30
C TRP A 195 17.36 -4.91 -10.91
N ASP A 196 18.30 -5.36 -10.10
CA ASP A 196 19.61 -5.84 -10.56
C ASP A 196 20.02 -7.14 -9.84
N ASP A 197 21.04 -7.82 -10.38
CA ASP A 197 21.50 -9.11 -9.84
C ASP A 197 22.09 -8.98 -8.42
N GLU A 198 22.65 -7.84 -8.06
CA GLU A 198 23.18 -7.60 -6.71
C GLU A 198 22.06 -7.58 -5.67
N LEU A 199 20.97 -6.84 -5.96
CA LEU A 199 19.76 -6.82 -5.13
C LEU A 199 19.15 -8.22 -5.01
N LYS A 200 19.05 -8.93 -6.15
CA LYS A 200 18.52 -10.29 -6.19
C LYS A 200 19.32 -11.22 -5.28
N ASN A 201 20.62 -11.27 -5.48
CA ASN A 201 21.52 -12.14 -4.71
C ASN A 201 21.55 -11.80 -3.22
N PHE A 202 21.33 -10.53 -2.87
CA PHE A 202 21.26 -10.08 -1.48
C PHE A 202 19.92 -10.47 -0.83
N ILE A 203 18.81 -10.18 -1.50
CA ILE A 203 17.45 -10.40 -0.96
C ILE A 203 17.11 -11.89 -0.90
N ASP A 204 17.48 -12.68 -1.91
CA ASP A 204 17.18 -14.12 -1.94
C ASP A 204 17.88 -14.91 -0.79
N LYS A 205 18.88 -14.30 -0.16
CA LYS A 205 19.52 -14.85 1.07
C LYS A 205 18.78 -14.50 2.36
N GLN A 206 17.83 -13.56 2.30
CA GLN A 206 17.09 -13.06 3.47
C GLN A 206 15.76 -13.80 3.62
N THR A 207 15.57 -14.58 4.68
CA THR A 207 14.43 -15.50 4.84
C THR A 207 13.35 -15.01 5.80
N LYS A 208 13.40 -13.77 6.31
CA LYS A 208 12.66 -13.34 7.51
C LYS A 208 11.25 -12.78 7.29
N ASN A 209 10.78 -12.56 6.06
CA ASN A 209 9.45 -11.97 5.84
C ASN A 209 8.40 -13.07 5.61
N PRO A 210 7.28 -13.15 6.37
CA PRO A 210 6.24 -14.14 6.18
C PRO A 210 5.58 -14.11 4.80
N LEU A 211 5.60 -12.98 4.10
CA LEU A 211 5.13 -12.90 2.72
C LEU A 211 6.20 -13.28 1.67
N HIS A 212 7.43 -13.56 2.08
CA HIS A 212 8.54 -14.08 1.25
C HIS A 212 8.62 -13.50 -0.17
N ARG A 213 8.64 -12.15 -0.28
CA ARG A 213 8.73 -11.52 -1.59
C ARG A 213 10.10 -11.78 -2.23
N SER A 214 10.06 -12.28 -3.45
CA SER A 214 11.22 -12.55 -4.30
C SER A 214 11.45 -11.45 -5.33
N SER A 215 12.46 -11.63 -6.17
CA SER A 215 12.72 -10.76 -7.32
C SER A 215 11.49 -10.52 -8.19
N LYS A 216 10.67 -11.54 -8.42
CA LYS A 216 9.49 -11.45 -9.29
C LYS A 216 8.45 -10.46 -8.77
N GLU A 217 8.18 -10.48 -7.46
CA GLU A 217 7.24 -9.55 -6.84
C GLU A 217 7.79 -8.13 -6.85
N PHE A 218 9.09 -7.93 -6.60
CA PHE A 218 9.68 -6.59 -6.64
C PHE A 218 9.77 -6.01 -8.05
N GLU A 219 10.06 -6.81 -9.07
CA GLU A 219 9.97 -6.39 -10.47
C GLU A 219 8.54 -5.97 -10.84
N TRP A 220 7.54 -6.74 -10.42
CA TRP A 220 6.14 -6.42 -10.63
C TRP A 220 5.75 -5.11 -9.93
N ILE A 221 6.10 -4.93 -8.66
CA ILE A 221 5.82 -3.71 -7.89
C ILE A 221 6.43 -2.47 -8.58
N LEU A 222 7.70 -2.55 -8.99
CA LEU A 222 8.38 -1.44 -9.67
C LEU A 222 7.76 -1.11 -11.02
N LYS A 223 7.29 -2.11 -11.75
CA LYS A 223 6.81 -1.97 -13.13
C LYS A 223 5.37 -1.48 -13.23
N TYR A 224 4.52 -1.77 -12.27
CA TYR A 224 3.07 -1.57 -12.38
C TYR A 224 2.46 -0.72 -11.24
N PRO A 225 2.91 0.54 -11.03
CA PRO A 225 2.28 1.42 -10.07
C PRO A 225 0.85 1.78 -10.51
N TRP A 226 -0.06 2.02 -9.54
CA TRP A 226 -1.46 2.37 -9.81
C TRP A 226 -1.73 3.87 -9.83
N LEU A 227 -0.68 4.66 -9.99
CA LEU A 227 -0.72 6.12 -9.97
C LEU A 227 -0.72 6.68 -11.39
N SER A 228 -1.75 7.47 -11.72
CA SER A 228 -1.76 8.27 -12.93
C SER A 228 -0.96 9.56 -12.73
N THR A 229 -0.17 9.95 -13.72
CA THR A 229 0.47 11.27 -13.80
C THR A 229 -0.43 12.29 -14.51
N GLN A 230 -1.46 11.85 -15.18
CA GLN A 230 -2.47 12.69 -15.80
C GLN A 230 -3.67 12.78 -14.86
N LYS A 231 -4.21 13.98 -14.75
CA LYS A 231 -5.43 14.24 -13.98
C LYS A 231 -6.62 13.74 -14.80
N GLU A 232 -6.73 12.45 -14.96
CA GLU A 232 -7.89 11.83 -15.58
C GLU A 232 -9.08 11.97 -14.65
N GLN A 233 -10.21 12.39 -15.21
CA GLN A 233 -11.52 12.16 -14.61
C GLN A 233 -11.88 10.69 -14.83
N ALA A 234 -11.10 9.78 -14.25
CA ALA A 234 -11.49 8.40 -14.25
C ALA A 234 -12.72 8.27 -13.36
N ASN A 235 -13.79 7.70 -13.89
CA ASN A 235 -15.04 7.35 -13.18
C ASN A 235 -14.79 6.24 -12.14
N TYR A 236 -13.53 6.06 -11.72
CA TYR A 236 -13.06 5.08 -10.78
C TYR A 236 -12.75 5.75 -9.44
N LEU A 237 -13.49 5.39 -8.39
CA LEU A 237 -13.42 6.06 -7.08
C LEU A 237 -12.08 5.91 -6.36
N PHE A 238 -11.36 4.83 -6.63
CA PHE A 238 -10.06 4.54 -6.04
C PHE A 238 -8.88 4.94 -6.95
N SER A 239 -9.14 5.77 -7.96
CA SER A 239 -8.07 6.31 -8.80
C SER A 239 -7.14 7.19 -7.97
N SER A 240 -5.85 7.02 -8.17
CA SER A 240 -4.82 7.81 -7.53
C SER A 240 -4.08 8.65 -8.56
N TYR A 241 -4.01 9.95 -8.32
CA TYR A 241 -3.27 10.90 -9.14
C TYR A 241 -2.08 11.46 -8.37
N SER A 242 -0.95 11.64 -9.06
CA SER A 242 0.22 12.27 -8.48
C SER A 242 0.95 13.12 -9.51
N THR A 243 1.37 14.33 -9.11
CA THR A 243 2.20 15.19 -9.97
C THR A 243 3.63 14.70 -10.08
N SER A 244 4.09 13.93 -9.11
CA SER A 244 5.40 13.28 -9.11
C SER A 244 5.35 11.98 -8.31
N TYR A 245 5.87 10.93 -8.91
CA TYR A 245 6.01 9.62 -8.26
C TYR A 245 7.25 8.92 -8.76
N GLN A 246 7.98 8.31 -7.84
CA GLN A 246 9.12 7.45 -8.16
C GLN A 246 9.30 6.41 -7.06
N MET A 247 9.75 5.23 -7.46
CA MET A 247 10.26 4.19 -6.57
C MET A 247 11.72 3.91 -6.89
N PHE A 248 12.49 3.58 -5.87
CA PHE A 248 13.89 3.22 -6.02
C PHE A 248 14.40 2.44 -4.82
N TRP A 249 15.38 1.59 -5.07
CA TRP A 249 16.16 0.93 -4.04
C TRP A 249 17.30 1.82 -3.58
N VAL A 250 17.54 1.84 -2.30
CA VAL A 250 18.75 2.37 -1.67
C VAL A 250 19.59 1.17 -1.25
N LYS A 251 20.84 1.13 -1.72
CA LYS A 251 21.83 0.11 -1.40
C LYS A 251 22.92 0.71 -0.53
N LEU A 252 23.19 0.14 0.64
CA LEU A 252 24.21 0.62 1.57
C LEU A 252 25.36 -0.37 1.61
N TYR A 253 26.58 0.14 1.54
CA TYR A 253 27.79 -0.64 1.44
C TYR A 253 28.71 -0.42 2.64
N GLU A 254 29.36 -1.52 3.08
CA GLU A 254 30.49 -1.51 3.98
C GLU A 254 31.66 -2.24 3.31
N ASN A 255 32.78 -1.58 3.17
CA ASN A 255 33.95 -2.14 2.47
C ASN A 255 33.59 -2.72 1.08
N GLU A 256 32.77 -1.98 0.31
CA GLU A 256 32.27 -2.36 -1.02
C GLU A 256 31.30 -3.56 -1.05
N ILE A 257 30.91 -4.10 0.12
CA ILE A 257 29.95 -5.19 0.25
C ILE A 257 28.57 -4.61 0.56
N LEU A 258 27.54 -5.02 -0.19
CA LEU A 258 26.14 -4.67 0.09
C LEU A 258 25.71 -5.34 1.41
N THR A 259 25.38 -4.53 2.43
CA THR A 259 24.97 -5.01 3.75
C THR A 259 23.51 -4.67 4.09
N THR A 260 22.94 -3.71 3.38
CA THR A 260 21.57 -3.26 3.64
C THR A 260 20.97 -2.73 2.34
N CYS A 261 19.72 -3.08 2.06
CA CYS A 261 18.96 -2.42 1.02
C CYS A 261 17.52 -2.16 1.48
N PHE A 262 16.91 -1.10 0.93
CA PHE A 262 15.53 -0.78 1.22
C PHE A 262 14.85 -0.10 0.03
N LEU A 263 13.58 -0.43 -0.19
CA LEU A 263 12.75 0.14 -1.24
C LEU A 263 12.01 1.36 -0.71
N CYS A 264 12.23 2.48 -1.37
CA CYS A 264 11.53 3.73 -1.12
C CYS A 264 10.50 4.05 -2.19
N SER A 265 9.40 4.68 -1.80
CA SER A 265 8.55 5.43 -2.71
C SER A 265 8.52 6.90 -2.31
N ILE A 266 8.53 7.80 -3.31
CA ILE A 266 8.33 9.23 -3.11
C ILE A 266 7.16 9.69 -3.98
N ARG A 267 6.08 10.12 -3.34
CA ARG A 267 4.89 10.66 -3.99
C ARG A 267 4.65 12.09 -3.53
N ASN A 268 4.71 13.06 -4.44
CA ASN A 268 4.49 14.48 -4.11
C ASN A 268 5.35 14.98 -2.92
N SER A 269 6.63 14.59 -2.88
CA SER A 269 7.58 14.86 -1.78
C SER A 269 7.24 14.16 -0.44
N HIS A 270 6.41 13.13 -0.45
CA HIS A 270 6.14 12.24 0.68
C HIS A 270 6.92 10.93 0.49
N LEU A 271 7.86 10.65 1.37
CA LEU A 271 8.69 9.45 1.39
C LEU A 271 8.03 8.36 2.25
N LYS A 272 8.03 7.14 1.75
CA LYS A 272 7.76 5.91 2.52
C LYS A 272 8.93 4.94 2.34
N VAL A 273 9.22 4.13 3.33
CA VAL A 273 10.10 2.96 3.25
C VAL A 273 9.18 1.74 3.17
N LEU A 274 9.04 1.16 1.98
CA LEU A 274 8.08 0.11 1.70
C LEU A 274 8.56 -1.26 2.19
N TYR A 275 9.82 -1.58 1.93
CA TYR A 275 10.49 -2.83 2.30
C TYR A 275 11.93 -2.54 2.65
N TYR A 276 12.50 -3.34 3.53
CA TYR A 276 13.93 -3.31 3.79
C TYR A 276 14.50 -4.70 4.13
N PHE A 277 15.78 -4.85 3.86
CA PHE A 277 16.58 -6.02 4.15
C PHE A 277 17.88 -5.53 4.79
N ALA A 278 18.07 -5.81 6.06
CA ALA A 278 19.18 -5.29 6.86
C ALA A 278 19.46 -6.21 8.04
N ASP A 279 20.73 -6.45 8.33
CA ASP A 279 21.14 -7.06 9.58
C ASP A 279 21.15 -6.02 10.72
N ASP A 280 21.36 -4.75 10.37
CA ASP A 280 21.37 -3.61 11.28
C ASP A 280 20.49 -2.48 10.73
N ILE A 281 19.30 -2.33 11.30
CA ILE A 281 18.30 -1.33 10.90
C ILE A 281 18.76 0.11 11.18
N SER A 282 19.74 0.32 12.10
CA SER A 282 20.28 1.64 12.40
C SER A 282 20.93 2.29 11.17
N LYS A 283 21.48 1.49 10.25
CA LYS A 283 22.06 1.95 8.98
C LYS A 283 21.04 2.65 8.09
N ILE A 284 19.80 2.12 8.05
CA ILE A 284 18.69 2.77 7.35
C ILE A 284 18.41 4.13 7.98
N ALA A 285 18.24 4.18 9.32
CA ALA A 285 17.95 5.42 10.05
C ALA A 285 19.03 6.50 9.82
N ILE A 286 20.31 6.10 9.76
CA ILE A 286 21.45 7.00 9.53
C ILE A 286 21.51 7.49 8.08
N SER A 287 21.07 6.71 7.10
CA SER A 287 21.10 7.06 5.67
C SER A 287 19.93 7.97 5.22
N LEU A 288 18.78 7.88 5.88
CA LEU A 288 17.57 8.64 5.53
C LEU A 288 17.77 10.16 5.43
N PRO A 289 18.58 10.83 6.26
CA PRO A 289 18.85 12.27 6.13
C PRO A 289 19.36 12.69 4.76
N ALA A 290 20.26 11.91 4.17
CA ALA A 290 20.79 12.18 2.83
C ALA A 290 19.69 12.07 1.76
N ILE A 291 18.85 11.04 1.85
CA ILE A 291 17.72 10.83 0.96
C ILE A 291 16.70 11.97 1.07
N ILE A 292 16.33 12.34 2.31
CA ILE A 292 15.40 13.44 2.60
C ILE A 292 15.89 14.74 1.95
N LYS A 293 17.16 15.03 2.08
CA LYS A 293 17.78 16.26 1.51
C LYS A 293 17.84 16.20 -0.01
N ASN A 294 18.37 15.10 -0.57
CA ASN A 294 18.60 14.95 -2.02
C ASN A 294 17.28 14.97 -2.81
N TYR A 295 16.24 14.33 -2.29
CA TYR A 295 14.93 14.27 -2.93
C TYR A 295 13.96 15.38 -2.47
N LYS A 296 14.44 16.35 -1.66
CA LYS A 296 13.63 17.48 -1.15
C LYS A 296 12.33 17.02 -0.50
N VAL A 297 12.41 15.94 0.28
CA VAL A 297 11.29 15.31 0.97
C VAL A 297 10.69 16.28 1.97
N LYS A 298 9.38 16.51 1.91
CA LYS A 298 8.66 17.38 2.85
C LYS A 298 8.13 16.63 4.06
N MET A 299 7.75 15.38 3.87
CA MET A 299 7.29 14.49 4.94
C MET A 299 7.68 13.03 4.66
N MET A 300 7.78 12.25 5.71
CA MET A 300 8.07 10.81 5.65
C MET A 300 7.12 10.06 6.59
N THR A 301 6.61 8.92 6.18
CA THR A 301 5.83 8.03 7.06
C THR A 301 6.53 6.69 7.18
N ILE A 302 6.69 6.22 8.41
CA ILE A 302 7.28 4.92 8.75
C ILE A 302 6.29 4.15 9.60
N TYR A 303 5.93 2.95 9.17
CA TYR A 303 5.05 2.00 9.89
C TYR A 303 5.83 0.93 10.66
N ASP A 304 7.13 0.93 10.58
CA ASP A 304 8.01 0.00 11.26
C ASP A 304 8.43 0.54 12.63
N ASP A 305 8.14 -0.20 13.70
CA ASP A 305 8.39 0.23 15.06
C ASP A 305 9.89 0.27 15.36
N GLN A 306 10.65 -0.73 14.90
CA GLN A 306 12.10 -0.80 15.13
C GLN A 306 12.81 0.36 14.43
N LEU A 307 12.42 0.66 13.17
CA LEU A 307 12.98 1.81 12.45
C LEU A 307 12.60 3.13 13.10
N ASN A 308 11.38 3.27 13.63
CA ASN A 308 10.94 4.46 14.37
C ASN A 308 11.74 4.63 15.67
N GLU A 309 12.05 3.55 16.38
CA GLU A 309 12.90 3.58 17.57
C GLU A 309 14.33 4.02 17.22
N GLU A 310 14.93 3.47 16.18
CA GLU A 310 16.27 3.87 15.73
C GLU A 310 16.34 5.35 15.31
N LEU A 311 15.31 5.83 14.60
CA LEU A 311 15.16 7.24 14.26
C LEU A 311 15.05 8.15 15.51
N ALA A 312 14.42 7.66 16.55
CA ALA A 312 14.29 8.39 17.82
C ALA A 312 15.60 8.42 18.61
N LYS A 313 16.30 7.27 18.72
CA LYS A 313 17.60 7.13 19.44
C LYS A 313 18.70 7.96 18.76
N GLY A 314 18.83 7.81 17.45
CA GLY A 314 19.94 8.41 16.69
C GLY A 314 19.83 9.91 16.47
N GLN A 315 18.68 10.53 16.71
CA GLN A 315 18.41 11.94 16.35
C GLN A 315 18.88 12.32 14.93
N SER A 316 19.04 11.32 14.07
CA SER A 316 19.54 11.49 12.71
C SER A 316 18.57 12.32 11.87
N VAL A 317 17.28 12.16 12.10
CA VAL A 317 16.20 12.85 11.42
C VAL A 317 15.48 13.80 12.38
N LYS A 318 15.60 15.12 12.15
CA LYS A 318 14.91 16.15 12.93
C LYS A 318 13.69 16.64 12.15
N ALA A 319 12.50 16.31 12.65
CA ALA A 319 11.24 16.81 12.11
C ALA A 319 10.76 18.06 12.85
N LEU A 320 10.09 18.96 12.14
CA LEU A 320 9.40 20.11 12.75
C LEU A 320 8.19 19.67 13.56
N TYR A 321 7.53 18.61 13.11
CA TYR A 321 6.34 18.06 13.74
C TYR A 321 6.24 16.56 13.45
N LYS A 322 5.67 15.81 14.38
CA LYS A 322 5.37 14.37 14.23
C LYS A 322 3.88 14.14 14.42
N ARG A 323 3.31 13.23 13.66
CA ARG A 323 1.93 12.77 13.81
C ARG A 323 1.92 11.24 13.85
N TYR A 324 1.12 10.68 14.75
CA TYR A 324 0.98 9.24 14.93
C TYR A 324 -0.30 8.76 14.22
N PHE A 325 -0.21 7.58 13.61
CA PHE A 325 -1.30 6.91 12.91
C PHE A 325 -1.35 5.45 13.30
N LYS A 326 -2.48 4.83 12.98
CA LYS A 326 -2.64 3.38 13.08
C LYS A 326 -3.10 2.86 11.73
N ARG A 327 -2.60 1.71 11.33
CA ARG A 327 -3.11 0.92 10.22
C ARG A 327 -3.76 -0.33 10.79
N ASN A 328 -5.04 -0.48 10.57
CA ASN A 328 -5.81 -1.63 11.04
C ASN A 328 -5.73 -2.74 10.00
N TYR A 329 -5.73 -3.98 10.49
CA TYR A 329 -5.77 -5.18 9.67
C TYR A 329 -6.88 -6.09 10.17
N LEU A 330 -7.55 -6.76 9.23
CA LEU A 330 -8.47 -7.84 9.51
C LEU A 330 -7.99 -9.09 8.79
N ILE A 331 -8.21 -10.22 9.41
CA ILE A 331 -7.93 -11.54 8.86
C ILE A 331 -9.17 -12.41 9.00
N THR A 332 -9.46 -13.26 8.02
CA THR A 332 -10.52 -14.26 8.18
C THR A 332 -10.16 -15.25 9.27
N LYS A 333 -11.16 -15.73 10.00
CA LYS A 333 -11.00 -16.73 11.06
C LYS A 333 -10.35 -18.01 10.55
N THR A 334 -10.72 -18.43 9.33
CA THR A 334 -10.13 -19.58 8.65
C THR A 334 -8.62 -19.44 8.50
N LEU A 335 -8.15 -18.35 7.85
CA LEU A 335 -6.73 -18.13 7.64
C LEU A 335 -5.98 -17.99 8.98
N LYS A 336 -6.56 -17.29 9.95
CA LYS A 336 -5.97 -17.13 11.29
C LYS A 336 -5.80 -18.48 12.00
N GLN A 337 -6.79 -19.35 11.91
CA GLN A 337 -6.74 -20.70 12.50
C GLN A 337 -5.68 -21.56 11.82
N GLU A 338 -5.58 -21.52 10.49
CA GLU A 338 -4.59 -22.26 9.70
C GLU A 338 -3.17 -21.80 10.00
N LEU A 339 -2.94 -20.49 10.17
CA LEU A 339 -1.64 -19.95 10.54
C LEU A 339 -1.23 -20.31 11.97
N GLY A 340 -2.20 -20.47 12.87
CA GLY A 340 -1.99 -20.84 14.27
C GLY A 340 -1.83 -19.64 15.21
N ALA A 341 -2.00 -19.91 16.52
CA ALA A 341 -2.02 -18.88 17.56
C ALA A 341 -0.66 -18.15 17.73
N ASP A 342 0.44 -18.86 17.47
CA ASP A 342 1.81 -18.35 17.64
C ASP A 342 2.36 -17.68 16.39
N PHE A 343 1.52 -17.47 15.36
CA PHE A 343 1.95 -16.82 14.12
C PHE A 343 2.17 -15.31 14.33
N HIS A 344 3.37 -14.83 13.99
CA HIS A 344 3.73 -13.44 14.06
C HIS A 344 3.41 -12.70 12.75
N TYR A 345 2.50 -11.71 12.82
CA TYR A 345 2.05 -10.93 11.68
C TYR A 345 2.97 -9.73 11.44
N GLU A 346 4.14 -9.96 10.85
CA GLU A 346 5.11 -8.93 10.50
C GLU A 346 4.91 -8.47 9.05
N PHE A 347 4.08 -7.46 8.85
CA PHE A 347 3.86 -6.87 7.53
C PHE A 347 4.82 -5.71 7.28
N ALA A 348 5.38 -5.64 6.07
CA ALA A 348 6.07 -4.46 5.59
C ALA A 348 5.10 -3.32 5.26
N ASP A 349 5.58 -2.07 5.14
CA ASP A 349 4.71 -0.94 4.78
C ASP A 349 4.11 -1.09 3.37
N GLY A 350 4.82 -1.81 2.49
CA GLY A 350 4.39 -2.05 1.11
C GLY A 350 3.45 -3.23 0.91
N ASP A 351 3.13 -4.02 1.94
CA ASP A 351 2.28 -5.20 1.78
C ASP A 351 0.81 -4.83 1.52
N GLY A 352 0.10 -5.74 0.86
CA GLY A 352 -1.21 -5.45 0.29
C GLY A 352 -1.08 -4.57 -0.95
N ASP A 353 -1.90 -3.52 -1.05
CA ASP A 353 -1.90 -2.59 -2.18
C ASP A 353 -1.08 -1.30 -1.97
N PHE A 354 -0.39 -1.17 -0.83
CA PHE A 354 0.36 0.04 -0.46
C PHE A 354 1.62 0.30 -1.29
N SER A 355 2.19 -0.73 -1.91
CA SER A 355 3.33 -0.59 -2.81
C SER A 355 2.98 0.17 -4.10
N PHE A 356 1.71 0.21 -4.48
CA PHE A 356 1.28 0.70 -5.79
C PHE A 356 0.74 2.14 -5.76
N THR A 357 0.59 2.79 -4.56
CA THR A 357 -0.09 4.09 -4.40
C THR A 357 0.70 5.15 -3.64
#